data_96753e648a7182b5c1cd2423deab3035
#
_entry.id   96753e648a7182b5c1cd2423deab3035
#
_cell.length_a   1.000
_cell.length_b   1.000
_cell.length_c   1.000
_cell.angle_alpha   90.00
_cell.angle_beta   90.00
_cell.angle_gamma   90.00
#
_symmetry.space_group_name_H-M   'P 1'
#
loop_
_entity.id
_entity.type
_entity.pdbx_description
1 polymer ?
#
loop_
_entity_poly.entity_id
_entity_poly.type
_entity_poly.pdbx_seq_one_letter_code
_entity_poly.pdbx_strand_id
1 'polypeptide(L)'
;MIKDIKDAGKYKIMCMISKCDQSKTNKGTPYLNMILEDASGVIDAKFWNLTEEQANQYKVGMVVEAMGDVILYRNALQFRVQRLIEHPEENITDYVRQAPMKANEMQREVHQYIVSMKDETLKLVTETIISRYQKDYYTYPAATRNHHNFVGGLAYHSLSMARLADHIAKQYPYLDRDLLISGTLLHDVGKIVEFSDPVLPEYTAQGNLLGHISIMNCCIDEVAHEFGKENEESILLLKHMILSHHGKQEFGSPVSPMIPEAEVLSII
;
A
#
# COMPACT_ATOMS: atom_id res chain seq x y z
N MET A 1 -18.12 -15.14 -4.86
CA MET A 1 -16.88 -14.31 -4.84
C MET A 1 -16.07 -14.66 -6.09
N ILE A 2 -15.18 -13.76 -6.54
CA ILE A 2 -14.37 -13.98 -7.77
C ILE A 2 -13.51 -15.24 -7.67
N LYS A 3 -12.94 -15.56 -6.52
CA LYS A 3 -12.16 -16.80 -6.29
C LYS A 3 -12.94 -18.09 -6.54
N ASP A 4 -14.27 -18.02 -6.49
CA ASP A 4 -15.15 -19.21 -6.66
C ASP A 4 -15.50 -19.47 -8.14
N ILE A 5 -15.14 -18.54 -9.03
CA ILE A 5 -15.30 -18.67 -10.48
C ILE A 5 -14.16 -19.57 -10.99
N LYS A 6 -14.47 -20.83 -11.26
CA LYS A 6 -13.48 -21.83 -11.75
C LYS A 6 -13.69 -22.21 -13.22
N ASP A 7 -14.92 -22.06 -13.71
CA ASP A 7 -15.33 -22.55 -15.01
C ASP A 7 -16.11 -21.49 -15.79
N ALA A 8 -16.24 -21.69 -17.10
CA ALA A 8 -17.12 -20.91 -17.93
C ALA A 8 -18.60 -21.13 -17.53
N GLY A 9 -19.38 -20.05 -17.53
CA GLY A 9 -20.78 -20.11 -17.12
C GLY A 9 -21.38 -18.71 -16.88
N LYS A 10 -22.63 -18.68 -16.46
CA LYS A 10 -23.33 -17.44 -16.11
C LYS A 10 -23.09 -17.11 -14.64
N TYR A 11 -22.69 -15.88 -14.40
CA TYR A 11 -22.38 -15.40 -13.05
C TYR A 11 -23.04 -14.04 -12.78
N LYS A 12 -23.30 -13.86 -11.50
CA LYS A 12 -23.73 -12.58 -10.92
C LYS A 12 -22.84 -12.34 -9.70
N ILE A 13 -22.07 -11.25 -9.71
CA ILE A 13 -21.10 -10.93 -8.66
C ILE A 13 -21.22 -9.46 -8.22
N MET A 14 -21.05 -9.21 -6.93
CA MET A 14 -20.78 -7.89 -6.39
C MET A 14 -19.26 -7.67 -6.41
N CYS A 15 -18.82 -6.55 -6.96
CA CYS A 15 -17.40 -6.24 -7.14
C CYS A 15 -17.18 -4.73 -7.33
N MET A 16 -15.93 -4.31 -7.19
CA MET A 16 -15.47 -2.97 -7.56
C MET A 16 -14.89 -2.99 -8.97
N ILE A 17 -15.01 -1.90 -9.69
CA ILE A 17 -14.27 -1.63 -10.93
C ILE A 17 -12.90 -1.08 -10.54
N SER A 18 -11.85 -1.91 -10.58
CA SER A 18 -10.48 -1.47 -10.23
C SER A 18 -9.71 -0.92 -11.44
N LYS A 19 -10.17 -1.23 -12.66
CA LYS A 19 -9.68 -0.64 -13.91
C LYS A 19 -10.82 -0.49 -14.91
N CYS A 20 -10.83 0.63 -15.69
CA CYS A 20 -11.87 0.91 -16.69
C CYS A 20 -11.27 1.74 -17.84
N ASP A 21 -10.90 1.06 -18.92
CA ASP A 21 -10.38 1.70 -20.14
C ASP A 21 -11.43 1.63 -21.25
N GLN A 22 -11.80 2.79 -21.82
CA GLN A 22 -12.65 2.83 -22.98
C GLN A 22 -11.85 2.56 -24.27
N SER A 23 -12.40 1.72 -25.13
CA SER A 23 -11.83 1.37 -26.43
C SER A 23 -12.92 1.29 -27.51
N LYS A 24 -12.53 1.24 -28.79
CA LYS A 24 -13.45 1.07 -29.91
C LYS A 24 -13.12 -0.19 -30.70
N THR A 25 -14.15 -0.90 -31.14
CA THR A 25 -14.02 -2.00 -32.07
C THR A 25 -13.58 -1.51 -33.44
N ASN A 26 -13.18 -2.39 -34.35
CA ASN A 26 -12.89 -2.05 -35.76
C ASN A 26 -14.08 -1.40 -36.50
N LYS A 27 -15.29 -1.57 -35.96
CA LYS A 27 -16.53 -0.94 -36.50
C LYS A 27 -16.85 0.39 -35.81
N GLY A 28 -15.98 0.88 -34.92
CA GLY A 28 -16.17 2.14 -34.20
C GLY A 28 -17.08 2.06 -32.95
N THR A 29 -17.63 0.87 -32.63
CA THR A 29 -18.52 0.71 -31.47
C THR A 29 -17.73 0.74 -30.18
N PRO A 30 -18.11 1.57 -29.18
CA PRO A 30 -17.45 1.63 -27.89
C PRO A 30 -17.59 0.32 -27.11
N TYR A 31 -16.56 -0.01 -26.34
CA TYR A 31 -16.59 -1.05 -25.32
C TYR A 31 -15.65 -0.69 -24.16
N LEU A 32 -15.86 -1.28 -23.01
CA LEU A 32 -14.99 -1.12 -21.84
C LEU A 32 -14.12 -2.36 -21.64
N ASN A 33 -12.82 -2.12 -21.45
CA ASN A 33 -11.89 -3.07 -20.87
C ASN A 33 -11.81 -2.78 -19.37
N MET A 34 -12.18 -3.73 -18.55
CA MET A 34 -12.25 -3.57 -17.10
C MET A 34 -11.49 -4.66 -16.37
N ILE A 35 -11.07 -4.34 -15.17
CA ILE A 35 -10.75 -5.33 -14.13
C ILE A 35 -11.82 -5.18 -13.06
N LEU A 36 -12.52 -6.27 -12.78
CA LEU A 36 -13.45 -6.38 -11.66
C LEU A 36 -12.73 -7.02 -10.49
N GLU A 37 -12.89 -6.47 -9.31
CA GLU A 37 -12.19 -6.87 -8.09
C GLU A 37 -13.16 -7.07 -6.93
N ASP A 38 -12.95 -8.11 -6.14
CA ASP A 38 -13.51 -8.26 -4.82
C ASP A 38 -12.41 -8.65 -3.82
N ALA A 39 -12.73 -8.73 -2.53
CA ALA A 39 -11.77 -9.10 -1.47
C ALA A 39 -11.07 -10.46 -1.70
N SER A 40 -11.54 -11.27 -2.64
CA SER A 40 -11.01 -12.61 -2.94
C SER A 40 -10.11 -12.67 -4.18
N GLY A 41 -10.14 -11.68 -5.05
CA GLY A 41 -9.35 -11.67 -6.27
C GLY A 41 -9.85 -10.69 -7.34
N VAL A 42 -9.28 -10.83 -8.53
CA VAL A 42 -9.58 -10.02 -9.70
C VAL A 42 -9.98 -10.89 -10.89
N ILE A 43 -10.76 -10.33 -11.82
CA ILE A 43 -11.08 -10.96 -13.09
C ILE A 43 -11.10 -9.91 -14.21
N ASP A 44 -10.47 -10.23 -15.36
CA ASP A 44 -10.59 -9.41 -16.56
C ASP A 44 -12.01 -9.42 -17.05
N ALA A 45 -12.53 -8.24 -17.39
CA ALA A 45 -13.89 -8.07 -17.86
C ALA A 45 -13.98 -7.22 -19.13
N LYS A 46 -14.96 -7.53 -19.97
CA LYS A 46 -15.28 -6.73 -21.15
C LYS A 46 -16.76 -6.47 -21.23
N PHE A 47 -17.12 -5.21 -21.46
CA PHE A 47 -18.50 -4.79 -21.67
C PHE A 47 -18.64 -4.25 -23.10
N TRP A 48 -19.27 -5.02 -23.97
CA TRP A 48 -19.38 -4.77 -25.40
C TRP A 48 -20.67 -4.05 -25.78
N ASN A 49 -20.70 -3.48 -27.00
CA ASN A 49 -21.86 -2.89 -27.62
C ASN A 49 -22.52 -1.74 -26.84
N LEU A 50 -21.68 -0.89 -26.27
CA LEU A 50 -22.13 0.29 -25.54
C LEU A 50 -22.34 1.49 -26.47
N THR A 51 -23.20 2.42 -26.04
CA THR A 51 -23.18 3.79 -26.55
C THR A 51 -22.05 4.58 -25.91
N GLU A 52 -21.63 5.71 -26.47
CA GLU A 52 -20.65 6.61 -25.88
C GLU A 52 -21.11 7.06 -24.47
N GLU A 53 -22.38 7.34 -24.29
CA GLU A 53 -22.99 7.74 -23.03
C GLU A 53 -22.85 6.63 -21.97
N GLN A 54 -23.22 5.40 -22.33
CA GLN A 54 -23.09 4.24 -21.46
C GLN A 54 -21.62 3.96 -21.08
N ALA A 55 -20.69 4.08 -22.05
CA ALA A 55 -19.27 3.87 -21.78
C ALA A 55 -18.70 4.92 -20.82
N ASN A 56 -19.21 6.14 -20.82
CA ASN A 56 -18.79 7.22 -19.93
C ASN A 56 -19.41 7.15 -18.53
N GLN A 57 -20.45 6.33 -18.32
CA GLN A 57 -21.11 6.17 -17.04
C GLN A 57 -20.23 5.47 -16.00
N TYR A 58 -19.50 4.43 -16.42
CA TYR A 58 -18.75 3.59 -15.50
C TYR A 58 -17.33 4.11 -15.28
N LYS A 59 -16.92 4.17 -13.99
CA LYS A 59 -15.62 4.70 -13.55
C LYS A 59 -14.93 3.72 -12.60
N VAL A 60 -13.62 3.85 -12.52
CA VAL A 60 -12.81 3.19 -11.50
C VAL A 60 -13.31 3.62 -10.10
N GLY A 61 -13.37 2.70 -9.18
CA GLY A 61 -13.86 2.92 -7.81
C GLY A 61 -15.35 2.67 -7.60
N MET A 62 -16.14 2.50 -8.68
CA MET A 62 -17.57 2.15 -8.52
C MET A 62 -17.73 0.71 -8.02
N VAL A 63 -18.57 0.52 -7.02
CA VAL A 63 -19.07 -0.80 -6.63
C VAL A 63 -20.28 -1.13 -7.49
N VAL A 64 -20.25 -2.30 -8.10
CA VAL A 64 -21.26 -2.73 -9.05
C VAL A 64 -21.66 -4.19 -8.84
N GLU A 65 -22.93 -4.48 -9.12
CA GLU A 65 -23.40 -5.82 -9.38
C GLU A 65 -23.18 -6.12 -10.87
N ALA A 66 -22.24 -7.01 -11.16
CA ALA A 66 -21.94 -7.41 -12.53
C ALA A 66 -22.63 -8.76 -12.86
N MET A 67 -23.39 -8.77 -13.96
CA MET A 67 -24.05 -9.94 -14.52
C MET A 67 -23.51 -10.23 -15.92
N GLY A 68 -23.25 -11.49 -16.21
CA GLY A 68 -22.74 -11.89 -17.51
C GLY A 68 -22.25 -13.33 -17.60
N ASP A 69 -21.51 -13.61 -18.64
CA ASP A 69 -20.94 -14.93 -18.93
C ASP A 69 -19.42 -14.91 -18.71
N VAL A 70 -18.90 -15.84 -17.93
CA VAL A 70 -17.47 -16.12 -17.87
C VAL A 70 -17.12 -17.10 -18.99
N ILE A 71 -16.09 -16.79 -19.74
CA ILE A 71 -15.56 -17.63 -20.82
C ILE A 71 -14.08 -17.88 -20.63
N LEU A 72 -13.58 -18.97 -21.22
CA LEU A 72 -12.15 -19.21 -21.34
C LEU A 72 -11.63 -18.48 -22.61
N TYR A 73 -10.76 -17.50 -22.42
CA TYR A 73 -10.13 -16.75 -23.50
C TYR A 73 -8.62 -16.74 -23.34
N ARG A 74 -7.86 -17.29 -24.31
CA ARG A 74 -6.38 -17.40 -24.25
C ARG A 74 -5.88 -18.04 -22.95
N ASN A 75 -6.51 -19.13 -22.53
CA ASN A 75 -6.22 -19.88 -21.29
C ASN A 75 -6.45 -19.10 -19.99
N ALA A 76 -7.18 -17.98 -20.01
CA ALA A 76 -7.60 -17.25 -18.83
C ALA A 76 -9.13 -17.08 -18.82
N LEU A 77 -9.72 -17.02 -17.62
CA LEU A 77 -11.13 -16.70 -17.45
C LEU A 77 -11.35 -15.21 -17.69
N GLN A 78 -12.34 -14.86 -18.49
CA GLN A 78 -12.73 -13.49 -18.80
C GLN A 78 -14.23 -13.32 -18.62
N PHE A 79 -14.63 -12.26 -17.89
CA PHE A 79 -16.03 -11.93 -17.65
C PHE A 79 -16.58 -11.09 -18.82
N ARG A 80 -17.53 -11.63 -19.58
CA ARG A 80 -18.29 -10.87 -20.58
C ARG A 80 -19.50 -10.27 -19.91
N VAL A 81 -19.39 -8.99 -19.59
CA VAL A 81 -20.45 -8.24 -18.93
C VAL A 81 -21.63 -8.06 -19.87
N GLN A 82 -22.82 -8.36 -19.38
CA GLN A 82 -24.10 -8.11 -20.02
C GLN A 82 -24.82 -6.93 -19.36
N ARG A 83 -24.65 -6.78 -18.04
CA ARG A 83 -25.28 -5.72 -17.27
C ARG A 83 -24.40 -5.36 -16.06
N LEU A 84 -24.32 -4.06 -15.77
CA LEU A 84 -23.78 -3.51 -14.53
C LEU A 84 -24.88 -2.70 -13.84
N ILE A 85 -25.01 -2.87 -12.53
CA ILE A 85 -25.86 -2.06 -11.66
C ILE A 85 -24.96 -1.44 -10.62
N GLU A 86 -24.96 -0.12 -10.52
CA GLU A 86 -24.18 0.62 -9.54
C GLU A 86 -24.82 0.52 -8.14
N HIS A 87 -23.97 0.39 -7.13
CA HIS A 87 -24.32 0.32 -5.71
C HIS A 87 -23.52 1.37 -4.93
N PRO A 88 -23.89 2.67 -5.01
CA PRO A 88 -23.17 3.75 -4.35
C PRO A 88 -23.26 3.73 -2.82
N GLU A 89 -24.17 2.97 -2.27
CA GLU A 89 -24.35 2.74 -0.83
C GLU A 89 -23.29 1.79 -0.22
N GLU A 90 -22.63 1.01 -1.06
CA GLU A 90 -21.65 0.02 -0.62
C GLU A 90 -20.29 0.66 -0.30
N ASN A 91 -19.61 0.11 0.70
CA ASN A 91 -18.27 0.57 1.06
C ASN A 91 -17.20 -0.10 0.17
N ILE A 92 -16.50 0.68 -0.63
CA ILE A 92 -15.44 0.20 -1.53
C ILE A 92 -14.38 -0.65 -0.83
N THR A 93 -14.08 -0.39 0.45
CA THR A 93 -13.08 -1.13 1.22
C THR A 93 -13.45 -2.61 1.44
N ASP A 94 -14.73 -2.97 1.32
CA ASP A 94 -15.19 -4.35 1.47
C ASP A 94 -14.91 -5.20 0.21
N TYR A 95 -14.58 -4.54 -0.90
CA TYR A 95 -14.34 -5.15 -2.20
C TYR A 95 -12.86 -5.22 -2.59
N VAL A 96 -11.96 -4.80 -1.73
CA VAL A 96 -10.51 -4.89 -1.94
C VAL A 96 -9.86 -5.82 -0.92
N ARG A 97 -8.70 -6.36 -1.29
CA ARG A 97 -7.93 -7.16 -0.35
C ARG A 97 -7.49 -6.33 0.84
N GLN A 98 -7.48 -6.94 2.00
CA GLN A 98 -7.07 -6.33 3.26
C GLN A 98 -5.88 -7.09 3.85
N ALA A 99 -5.14 -6.42 4.75
CA ALA A 99 -4.11 -7.07 5.54
C ALA A 99 -4.66 -8.29 6.27
N PRO A 100 -3.87 -9.38 6.40
CA PRO A 100 -4.30 -10.58 7.12
C PRO A 100 -4.44 -10.38 8.65
N MET A 101 -4.08 -9.19 9.13
CA MET A 101 -4.16 -8.77 10.52
C MET A 101 -5.04 -7.52 10.65
N LYS A 102 -5.90 -7.46 11.66
CA LYS A 102 -6.81 -6.33 11.88
C LYS A 102 -6.06 -5.07 12.31
N ALA A 103 -6.55 -3.90 11.91
CA ALA A 103 -5.93 -2.62 12.23
C ALA A 103 -5.68 -2.41 13.74
N ASN A 104 -6.66 -2.77 14.60
CA ASN A 104 -6.51 -2.66 16.06
C ASN A 104 -5.47 -3.62 16.66
N GLU A 105 -5.21 -4.73 16.00
CA GLU A 105 -4.15 -5.68 16.41
C GLU A 105 -2.78 -5.14 16.00
N MET A 106 -2.67 -4.61 14.77
CA MET A 106 -1.46 -3.93 14.29
C MET A 106 -1.13 -2.73 15.18
N GLN A 107 -2.12 -1.89 15.53
CA GLN A 107 -1.94 -0.76 16.45
C GLN A 107 -1.33 -1.16 17.79
N ARG A 108 -1.87 -2.21 18.40
CA ARG A 108 -1.37 -2.71 19.69
C ARG A 108 0.08 -3.18 19.59
N GLU A 109 0.42 -3.88 18.53
CA GLU A 109 1.77 -4.42 18.34
C GLU A 109 2.78 -3.30 18.03
N VAL A 110 2.45 -2.34 17.16
CA VAL A 110 3.28 -1.14 16.92
C VAL A 110 3.53 -0.39 18.22
N HIS A 111 2.48 -0.16 19.00
CA HIS A 111 2.62 0.51 20.31
C HIS A 111 3.52 -0.27 21.28
N GLN A 112 3.45 -1.60 21.30
CA GLN A 112 4.35 -2.42 22.12
C GLN A 112 5.83 -2.25 21.72
N TYR A 113 6.15 -2.19 20.42
CA TYR A 113 7.49 -1.90 19.95
C TYR A 113 7.95 -0.53 20.38
N ILE A 114 7.15 0.52 20.20
CA ILE A 114 7.48 1.90 20.59
C ILE A 114 7.74 2.00 22.10
N VAL A 115 6.84 1.46 22.92
CA VAL A 115 6.99 1.49 24.39
C VAL A 115 8.22 0.70 24.87
N SER A 116 8.64 -0.33 24.13
CA SER A 116 9.82 -1.12 24.45
C SER A 116 11.14 -0.45 24.15
N MET A 117 11.16 0.67 23.45
CA MET A 117 12.38 1.45 23.15
C MET A 117 12.92 2.09 24.42
N LYS A 118 14.25 2.11 24.54
CA LYS A 118 15.02 2.73 25.64
C LYS A 118 15.58 4.10 25.26
N ASP A 119 15.89 4.30 23.99
CA ASP A 119 16.27 5.62 23.45
C ASP A 119 15.03 6.52 23.41
N GLU A 120 15.00 7.49 24.33
CA GLU A 120 13.83 8.39 24.47
C GLU A 120 13.64 9.30 23.25
N THR A 121 14.69 9.61 22.49
CA THR A 121 14.60 10.44 21.28
C THR A 121 14.01 9.64 20.12
N LEU A 122 14.49 8.43 19.86
CA LEU A 122 13.92 7.54 18.84
C LEU A 122 12.46 7.20 19.15
N LYS A 123 12.17 6.89 20.43
CA LYS A 123 10.81 6.62 20.91
C LYS A 123 9.88 7.80 20.66
N LEU A 124 10.27 9.01 21.09
CA LEU A 124 9.49 10.23 20.95
C LEU A 124 9.19 10.53 19.47
N VAL A 125 10.20 10.49 18.61
CA VAL A 125 10.06 10.79 17.19
C VAL A 125 9.20 9.73 16.49
N THR A 126 9.41 8.44 16.77
CA THR A 126 8.63 7.34 16.19
C THR A 126 7.17 7.44 16.62
N GLU A 127 6.89 7.62 17.90
CA GLU A 127 5.53 7.76 18.43
C GLU A 127 4.81 8.96 17.83
N THR A 128 5.49 10.11 17.75
CA THR A 128 4.92 11.35 17.20
C THR A 128 4.54 11.18 15.73
N ILE A 129 5.42 10.60 14.92
CA ILE A 129 5.16 10.39 13.49
C ILE A 129 4.02 9.39 13.28
N ILE A 130 4.04 8.24 13.94
CA ILE A 130 2.96 7.23 13.84
C ILE A 130 1.62 7.82 14.31
N SER A 131 1.62 8.64 15.38
CA SER A 131 0.41 9.32 15.87
C SER A 131 -0.11 10.36 14.89
N ARG A 132 0.78 11.12 14.23
CA ARG A 132 0.44 12.13 13.21
C ARG A 132 -0.30 11.50 12.02
N TYR A 133 0.14 10.32 11.62
CA TYR A 133 -0.43 9.56 10.50
C TYR A 133 -1.30 8.38 10.94
N GLN A 134 -1.77 8.34 12.18
CA GLN A 134 -2.40 7.17 12.81
C GLN A 134 -3.46 6.50 11.94
N LYS A 135 -4.41 7.27 11.35
CA LYS A 135 -5.48 6.71 10.52
C LYS A 135 -4.92 6.08 9.25
N ASP A 136 -4.04 6.80 8.57
CA ASP A 136 -3.57 6.44 7.23
C ASP A 136 -2.51 5.32 7.29
N TYR A 137 -1.67 5.29 8.32
CA TYR A 137 -0.68 4.24 8.53
C TYR A 137 -1.28 2.82 8.54
N TYR A 138 -2.49 2.67 9.10
CA TYR A 138 -3.19 1.37 9.19
C TYR A 138 -4.18 1.12 8.05
N THR A 139 -4.27 2.00 7.07
CA THR A 139 -5.17 1.87 5.92
C THR A 139 -4.44 1.87 4.58
N TYR A 140 -3.33 2.60 4.45
CA TYR A 140 -2.60 2.70 3.19
C TYR A 140 -1.92 1.38 2.81
N PRO A 141 -1.77 1.10 1.50
CA PRO A 141 -0.99 -0.03 0.99
C PRO A 141 0.51 0.28 1.08
N ALA A 142 1.35 -0.75 1.10
CA ALA A 142 2.80 -0.60 1.02
C ALA A 142 3.30 -0.34 -0.41
N ALA A 143 2.51 -0.65 -1.44
CA ALA A 143 2.86 -0.48 -2.85
C ALA A 143 1.62 -0.38 -3.73
N THR A 144 1.76 0.14 -4.96
CA THR A 144 0.65 0.21 -5.94
C THR A 144 0.44 -1.10 -6.70
N ARG A 145 1.45 -1.99 -6.84
CA ARG A 145 1.38 -3.20 -7.70
C ARG A 145 2.02 -4.45 -7.13
N ASN A 146 2.88 -4.36 -6.13
CA ASN A 146 3.71 -5.47 -5.65
C ASN A 146 3.21 -6.02 -4.31
N HIS A 147 4.15 -6.56 -3.51
CA HIS A 147 3.85 -7.13 -2.20
C HIS A 147 3.15 -6.11 -1.28
N HIS A 148 2.18 -6.59 -0.51
CA HIS A 148 1.38 -5.77 0.41
C HIS A 148 0.56 -4.64 -0.26
N ASN A 149 0.21 -4.82 -1.56
CA ASN A 149 -0.74 -3.96 -2.26
C ASN A 149 -2.18 -4.32 -1.83
N PHE A 150 -2.54 -3.92 -0.61
CA PHE A 150 -3.86 -4.10 -0.03
C PHE A 150 -4.06 -3.09 1.11
N VAL A 151 -5.30 -2.86 1.50
CA VAL A 151 -5.65 -1.95 2.61
C VAL A 151 -4.98 -2.43 3.91
N GLY A 152 -4.28 -1.51 4.59
CA GLY A 152 -3.46 -1.81 5.78
C GLY A 152 -2.11 -2.47 5.48
N GLY A 153 -1.73 -2.53 4.21
CA GLY A 153 -0.47 -3.15 3.75
C GLY A 153 0.77 -2.48 4.32
N LEU A 154 0.76 -1.15 4.46
CA LEU A 154 1.87 -0.36 5.01
C LEU A 154 2.21 -0.79 6.44
N ALA A 155 1.24 -0.76 7.35
CA ALA A 155 1.45 -1.17 8.74
C ALA A 155 1.83 -2.65 8.84
N TYR A 156 1.18 -3.52 8.06
CA TYR A 156 1.48 -4.95 8.06
C TYR A 156 2.89 -5.26 7.56
N HIS A 157 3.36 -4.55 6.54
CA HIS A 157 4.72 -4.62 6.03
C HIS A 157 5.73 -4.19 7.10
N SER A 158 5.57 -2.98 7.63
CA SER A 158 6.45 -2.44 8.68
C SER A 158 6.52 -3.35 9.92
N LEU A 159 5.38 -3.91 10.37
CA LEU A 159 5.34 -4.88 11.47
C LEU A 159 6.05 -6.20 11.13
N SER A 160 5.87 -6.71 9.93
CA SER A 160 6.54 -7.94 9.50
C SER A 160 8.06 -7.77 9.54
N MET A 161 8.55 -6.63 9.07
CA MET A 161 9.96 -6.26 9.14
C MET A 161 10.41 -6.03 10.59
N ALA A 162 9.64 -5.32 11.42
CA ALA A 162 9.98 -5.06 12.82
C ALA A 162 10.11 -6.36 13.63
N ARG A 163 9.25 -7.35 13.40
CA ARG A 163 9.37 -8.69 14.02
C ARG A 163 10.69 -9.35 13.66
N LEU A 164 11.08 -9.32 12.38
CA LEU A 164 12.34 -9.90 11.92
C LEU A 164 13.53 -9.11 12.47
N ALA A 165 13.48 -7.79 12.41
CA ALA A 165 14.48 -6.88 12.95
C ALA A 165 14.73 -7.11 14.46
N ASP A 166 13.67 -7.27 15.26
CA ASP A 166 13.75 -7.58 16.68
C ASP A 166 14.43 -8.92 16.97
N HIS A 167 14.17 -9.94 16.15
CA HIS A 167 14.85 -11.23 16.26
C HIS A 167 16.33 -11.12 15.90
N ILE A 168 16.69 -10.37 14.86
CA ILE A 168 18.07 -10.14 14.46
C ILE A 168 18.82 -9.37 15.56
N ALA A 169 18.26 -8.28 16.09
CA ALA A 169 18.87 -7.49 17.13
C ALA A 169 19.10 -8.31 18.45
N LYS A 170 18.19 -9.21 18.77
CA LYS A 170 18.38 -10.14 19.91
C LYS A 170 19.52 -11.13 19.68
N GLN A 171 19.74 -11.56 18.44
CA GLN A 171 20.82 -12.48 18.08
C GLN A 171 22.18 -11.78 18.01
N TYR A 172 22.19 -10.49 17.63
CA TYR A 172 23.39 -9.68 17.41
C TYR A 172 23.38 -8.45 18.33
N PRO A 173 23.86 -8.56 19.60
CA PRO A 173 23.77 -7.50 20.62
C PRO A 173 24.53 -6.21 20.29
N TYR A 174 25.37 -6.19 19.26
CA TYR A 174 26.08 -4.99 18.81
C TYR A 174 25.20 -4.09 17.95
N LEU A 175 24.04 -4.57 17.47
CA LEU A 175 23.07 -3.76 16.75
C LEU A 175 22.26 -2.90 17.73
N ASP A 176 22.05 -1.65 17.36
CA ASP A 176 21.10 -0.80 18.07
C ASP A 176 19.68 -1.21 17.70
N ARG A 177 19.04 -1.92 18.65
CA ARG A 177 17.67 -2.42 18.47
C ARG A 177 16.67 -1.30 18.29
N ASP A 178 16.79 -0.21 19.02
CA ASP A 178 15.81 0.85 19.02
C ASP A 178 15.88 1.64 17.70
N LEU A 179 17.10 1.87 17.20
CA LEU A 179 17.33 2.43 15.88
C LEU A 179 16.74 1.53 14.78
N LEU A 180 16.97 0.21 14.86
CA LEU A 180 16.49 -0.75 13.89
C LEU A 180 14.96 -0.82 13.87
N ILE A 181 14.30 -0.86 15.03
CA ILE A 181 12.84 -0.86 15.15
C ILE A 181 12.25 0.48 14.67
N SER A 182 12.84 1.61 15.06
CA SER A 182 12.41 2.92 14.59
C SER A 182 12.49 3.01 13.06
N GLY A 183 13.62 2.62 12.49
CA GLY A 183 13.81 2.58 11.03
C GLY A 183 12.78 1.70 10.33
N THR A 184 12.52 0.48 10.83
CA THR A 184 11.53 -0.42 10.21
C THR A 184 10.09 0.10 10.31
N LEU A 185 9.72 0.75 11.40
CA LEU A 185 8.37 1.31 11.55
C LEU A 185 8.14 2.56 10.68
N LEU A 186 9.21 3.31 10.40
CA LEU A 186 9.12 4.61 9.73
C LEU A 186 9.52 4.62 8.26
N HIS A 187 10.30 3.64 7.75
CA HIS A 187 10.93 3.72 6.43
C HIS A 187 9.96 4.09 5.29
N ASP A 188 8.77 3.56 5.34
CA ASP A 188 7.75 3.67 4.29
C ASP A 188 6.59 4.63 4.62
N VAL A 189 6.59 5.30 5.78
CA VAL A 189 5.49 6.21 6.18
C VAL A 189 5.29 7.35 5.18
N GLY A 190 6.34 7.78 4.52
CA GLY A 190 6.26 8.79 3.44
C GLY A 190 5.33 8.40 2.29
N LYS A 191 5.00 7.12 2.11
CA LYS A 191 4.04 6.63 1.11
C LYS A 191 2.61 7.14 1.35
N ILE A 192 2.26 7.52 2.57
CA ILE A 192 0.97 8.16 2.88
C ILE A 192 0.82 9.51 2.16
N VAL A 193 1.93 10.23 1.97
CA VAL A 193 1.97 11.50 1.23
C VAL A 193 2.22 11.23 -0.27
N GLU A 194 2.98 10.18 -0.59
CA GLU A 194 3.28 9.78 -1.96
C GLU A 194 2.04 9.33 -2.72
N PHE A 195 1.08 8.67 -2.06
CA PHE A 195 -0.16 8.17 -2.66
C PHE A 195 -1.37 9.01 -2.23
N SER A 196 -2.34 9.14 -3.16
CA SER A 196 -3.53 9.96 -2.96
C SER A 196 -4.65 9.28 -2.16
N ASP A 197 -4.70 7.94 -2.20
CA ASP A 197 -5.83 7.15 -1.70
C ASP A 197 -5.39 5.74 -1.27
N PRO A 198 -5.94 5.19 -0.18
CA PRO A 198 -5.55 3.86 0.31
C PRO A 198 -6.12 2.69 -0.51
N VAL A 199 -7.16 2.90 -1.31
CA VAL A 199 -7.83 1.84 -2.08
C VAL A 199 -7.41 1.85 -3.54
N LEU A 200 -7.35 3.05 -4.12
CA LEU A 200 -7.00 3.30 -5.53
C LEU A 200 -5.81 4.27 -5.58
N PRO A 201 -4.62 3.83 -5.13
CA PRO A 201 -3.48 4.72 -4.98
C PRO A 201 -2.98 5.22 -6.33
N GLU A 202 -2.99 6.54 -6.49
CA GLU A 202 -2.30 7.27 -7.55
C GLU A 202 -1.18 8.11 -6.95
N TYR A 203 -0.12 8.35 -7.70
CA TYR A 203 0.95 9.22 -7.22
C TYR A 203 0.48 10.67 -7.13
N THR A 204 0.68 11.30 -5.97
CA THR A 204 0.49 12.74 -5.79
C THR A 204 1.57 13.54 -6.53
N ALA A 205 1.40 14.86 -6.66
CA ALA A 205 2.44 15.74 -7.19
C ALA A 205 3.72 15.67 -6.32
N GLN A 206 3.58 15.65 -4.99
CA GLN A 206 4.71 15.49 -4.06
C GLN A 206 5.38 14.13 -4.21
N GLY A 207 4.57 13.07 -4.34
CA GLY A 207 5.08 11.71 -4.56
C GLY A 207 5.93 11.60 -5.82
N ASN A 208 5.44 12.13 -6.94
CA ASN A 208 6.16 12.12 -8.21
C ASN A 208 7.46 12.95 -8.20
N LEU A 209 7.48 14.06 -7.48
CA LEU A 209 8.62 14.99 -7.49
C LEU A 209 9.68 14.67 -6.43
N LEU A 210 9.26 14.17 -5.27
CA LEU A 210 10.15 14.00 -4.11
C LEU A 210 10.38 12.53 -3.74
N GLY A 211 9.37 11.67 -3.93
CA GLY A 211 9.37 10.29 -3.47
C GLY A 211 9.28 10.15 -1.94
N HIS A 212 8.76 9.02 -1.47
CA HIS A 212 8.51 8.77 -0.04
C HIS A 212 9.77 8.86 0.84
N ILE A 213 10.94 8.49 0.31
CA ILE A 213 12.22 8.55 1.05
C ILE A 213 12.53 9.99 1.48
N SER A 214 12.50 10.94 0.54
CA SER A 214 12.78 12.34 0.81
C SER A 214 11.70 12.97 1.70
N ILE A 215 10.43 12.65 1.44
CA ILE A 215 9.28 13.09 2.24
C ILE A 215 9.46 12.64 3.70
N MET A 216 9.80 11.37 3.92
CA MET A 216 9.98 10.83 5.26
C MET A 216 11.19 11.44 5.97
N ASN A 217 12.31 11.64 5.28
CA ASN A 217 13.48 12.30 5.83
C ASN A 217 13.16 13.74 6.31
N CYS A 218 12.37 14.51 5.55
CA CYS A 218 11.90 15.82 5.98
C CYS A 218 10.98 15.73 7.20
N CYS A 219 10.08 14.76 7.24
CA CYS A 219 9.16 14.57 8.37
C CYS A 219 9.91 14.28 9.69
N ILE A 220 10.97 13.45 9.64
CA ILE A 220 11.82 13.18 10.81
C ILE A 220 12.52 14.47 11.27
N ASP A 221 13.02 15.26 10.33
CA ASP A 221 13.69 16.52 10.62
C ASP A 221 12.75 17.53 11.30
N GLU A 222 11.54 17.67 10.75
CA GLU A 222 10.51 18.54 11.34
C GLU A 222 10.16 18.13 12.76
N VAL A 223 9.90 16.84 13.00
CA VAL A 223 9.55 16.34 14.34
C VAL A 223 10.73 16.47 15.30
N ALA A 224 11.95 16.18 14.86
CA ALA A 224 13.14 16.39 15.68
C ALA A 224 13.30 17.86 16.10
N HIS A 225 13.08 18.81 15.19
CA HIS A 225 13.10 20.26 15.50
C HIS A 225 12.01 20.68 16.49
N GLU A 226 10.80 20.15 16.37
CA GLU A 226 9.70 20.44 17.31
C GLU A 226 10.09 20.15 18.78
N PHE A 227 10.95 19.17 18.98
CA PHE A 227 11.41 18.75 20.31
C PHE A 227 12.85 19.18 20.67
N GLY A 228 13.52 19.95 19.78
CA GLY A 228 14.91 20.36 19.97
C GLY A 228 15.90 19.20 19.95
N LYS A 229 15.63 18.17 19.14
CA LYS A 229 16.39 16.92 19.01
C LYS A 229 17.15 16.77 17.69
N GLU A 230 17.10 17.77 16.82
CA GLU A 230 17.66 17.74 15.46
C GLU A 230 19.17 17.47 15.40
N ASN A 231 19.90 17.76 16.47
CA ASN A 231 21.35 17.58 16.57
C ASN A 231 21.75 16.26 17.25
N GLU A 232 20.81 15.40 17.65
CA GLU A 232 21.13 14.15 18.28
C GLU A 232 21.63 13.12 17.26
N GLU A 233 22.63 12.32 17.64
CA GLU A 233 23.23 11.30 16.77
C GLU A 233 22.20 10.24 16.34
N SER A 234 21.28 9.85 17.24
CA SER A 234 20.20 8.91 16.92
C SER A 234 19.28 9.40 15.78
N ILE A 235 19.05 10.73 15.69
CA ILE A 235 18.29 11.34 14.58
C ILE A 235 19.09 11.29 13.27
N LEU A 236 20.39 11.58 13.30
CA LEU A 236 21.24 11.47 12.12
C LEU A 236 21.26 10.02 11.59
N LEU A 237 21.42 9.05 12.48
CA LEU A 237 21.43 7.62 12.12
C LEU A 237 20.07 7.15 11.60
N LEU A 238 18.97 7.58 12.22
CA LEU A 238 17.61 7.27 11.73
C LEU A 238 17.37 7.85 10.33
N LYS A 239 17.74 9.10 10.07
CA LYS A 239 17.68 9.72 8.75
C LYS A 239 18.51 8.95 7.73
N HIS A 240 19.70 8.48 8.10
CA HIS A 240 20.53 7.65 7.23
C HIS A 240 19.84 6.32 6.89
N MET A 241 19.20 5.66 7.86
CA MET A 241 18.44 4.44 7.62
C MET A 241 17.33 4.66 6.60
N ILE A 242 16.56 5.76 6.73
CA ILE A 242 15.50 6.09 5.77
C ILE A 242 16.08 6.36 4.38
N LEU A 243 17.16 7.13 4.27
CA LEU A 243 17.77 7.46 2.97
C LEU A 243 18.40 6.24 2.27
N SER A 244 18.72 5.18 2.99
CA SER A 244 19.44 4.02 2.45
C SER A 244 18.62 2.72 2.41
N HIS A 245 17.34 2.73 2.82
CA HIS A 245 16.58 1.50 3.05
C HIS A 245 16.31 0.65 1.79
N HIS A 246 16.37 1.21 0.57
CA HIS A 246 16.34 0.43 -0.65
C HIS A 246 17.70 -0.22 -1.00
N GLY A 247 18.74 0.01 -0.19
CA GLY A 247 20.07 -0.57 -0.30
C GLY A 247 20.93 0.04 -1.39
N LYS A 248 20.46 0.08 -2.64
CA LYS A 248 21.23 0.55 -3.78
C LYS A 248 20.62 1.79 -4.45
N GLN A 249 21.49 2.64 -5.03
CA GLN A 249 21.04 3.81 -5.78
C GLN A 249 20.15 3.44 -6.98
N GLU A 250 20.44 2.33 -7.66
CA GLU A 250 19.62 1.82 -8.76
C GLU A 250 18.18 1.44 -8.34
N PHE A 251 17.94 1.23 -7.04
CA PHE A 251 16.63 0.97 -6.46
C PHE A 251 15.98 2.22 -5.84
N GLY A 252 16.62 3.38 -5.98
CA GLY A 252 16.09 4.68 -5.57
C GLY A 252 16.63 5.23 -4.25
N SER A 253 17.53 4.52 -3.54
CA SER A 253 18.19 5.07 -2.35
C SER A 253 19.16 6.19 -2.73
N PRO A 254 19.07 7.40 -2.14
CA PRO A 254 20.04 8.48 -2.35
C PRO A 254 21.47 8.11 -1.93
N VAL A 255 21.62 7.27 -0.92
CA VAL A 255 22.89 6.78 -0.38
C VAL A 255 22.81 5.27 -0.13
N SER A 256 23.94 4.58 -0.14
CA SER A 256 24.03 3.17 0.28
C SER A 256 24.08 3.06 1.82
N PRO A 257 23.65 1.93 2.41
CA PRO A 257 23.81 1.66 3.84
C PRO A 257 25.27 1.76 4.27
N MET A 258 25.53 2.48 5.37
CA MET A 258 26.88 2.68 5.93
C MET A 258 26.99 2.28 7.41
N ILE A 259 25.89 1.80 8.00
CA ILE A 259 25.86 1.26 9.36
C ILE A 259 25.19 -0.12 9.33
N PRO A 260 25.49 -1.01 10.29
CA PRO A 260 24.94 -2.36 10.30
C PRO A 260 23.42 -2.40 10.32
N GLU A 261 22.76 -1.51 11.06
CA GLU A 261 21.29 -1.40 11.16
C GLU A 261 20.66 -1.04 9.80
N ALA A 262 21.29 -0.13 9.05
CA ALA A 262 20.82 0.25 7.73
C ALA A 262 20.99 -0.90 6.72
N GLU A 263 22.07 -1.65 6.78
CA GLU A 263 22.28 -2.85 5.97
C GLU A 263 21.20 -3.90 6.28
N VAL A 264 20.94 -4.17 7.57
CA VAL A 264 19.88 -5.09 7.99
C VAL A 264 18.52 -4.62 7.46
N LEU A 265 18.16 -3.32 7.62
CA LEU A 265 16.90 -2.78 7.13
C LEU A 265 16.74 -2.98 5.63
N SER A 266 17.81 -2.79 4.86
CA SER A 266 17.78 -2.90 3.39
C SER A 266 17.63 -4.34 2.87
N ILE A 267 17.87 -5.35 3.72
CA ILE A 267 17.84 -6.78 3.34
C ILE A 267 16.54 -7.45 3.79
N ILE A 268 15.93 -7.00 4.88
CA ILE A 268 14.71 -7.63 5.43
C ILE A 268 13.44 -7.12 4.76
#